data_05dabc5d18580ce9b0a8241a8c7ddec5
#
_entry.id   05dabc5d18580ce9b0a8241a8c7ddec5
#
_cell.length_a   1.000
_cell.length_b   1.000
_cell.length_c   1.000
_cell.angle_alpha   90.00
_cell.angle_beta   90.00
_cell.angle_gamma   90.00
#
_symmetry.space_group_name_H-M   'P 1'
#
loop_
_entity.id
_entity.type
_entity.pdbx_description
1 polymer ?
#
loop_
_entity_poly.entity_id
_entity_poly.type
_entity_poly.pdbx_seq_one_letter_code
_entity_poly.pdbx_strand_id
1 'polypeptide(L)'
;MNFNIKLSEEQVLERQQNIARLKENELIQIFLKQNHLDASFVDENSGVLLQWLRSINACRNCKGLDYCAQKIRGKATKLKIDDSGFLNEYYASCQYEQKRDQQLAHQSKFRFSHMSLNDYLIDLNDDSFRSAAKEKEYGLAYNQSVSSIPLNQGVYLYGNPGTGK
;
A
#
# COMPACT_ATOMS: atom_id res chain seq x y z
N MET A 1 -28.63 -31.95 0.64
CA MET A 1 -28.68 -31.94 -0.84
C MET A 1 -27.25 -32.01 -1.33
N ASN A 2 -26.82 -33.15 -1.87
CA ASN A 2 -25.48 -33.26 -2.47
C ASN A 2 -25.55 -32.79 -3.92
N PHE A 3 -25.09 -31.56 -4.17
CA PHE A 3 -24.90 -31.08 -5.53
C PHE A 3 -23.62 -31.73 -6.10
N ASN A 4 -23.80 -32.84 -6.83
CA ASN A 4 -22.74 -33.44 -7.60
C ASN A 4 -22.56 -32.63 -8.90
N ILE A 5 -21.81 -31.53 -8.84
CA ILE A 5 -21.42 -30.77 -10.04
C ILE A 5 -20.31 -31.56 -10.70
N LYS A 6 -20.65 -32.24 -11.81
CA LYS A 6 -19.66 -32.85 -12.69
C LYS A 6 -19.00 -31.78 -13.54
N LEU A 7 -17.70 -31.55 -13.31
CA LEU A 7 -16.91 -30.70 -14.19
C LEU A 7 -16.82 -31.31 -15.59
N SER A 8 -16.85 -30.48 -16.62
CA SER A 8 -16.57 -30.93 -17.99
C SER A 8 -15.08 -31.33 -18.13
N GLU A 9 -14.77 -32.18 -19.11
CA GLU A 9 -13.37 -32.58 -19.37
C GLU A 9 -12.47 -31.37 -19.64
N GLU A 10 -12.98 -30.38 -20.34
CA GLU A 10 -12.28 -29.12 -20.60
C GLU A 10 -11.94 -28.34 -19.31
N GLN A 11 -12.90 -28.27 -18.38
CA GLN A 11 -12.69 -27.63 -17.08
C GLN A 11 -11.67 -28.38 -16.20
N VAL A 12 -11.65 -29.69 -16.29
CA VAL A 12 -10.66 -30.52 -15.59
C VAL A 12 -9.24 -30.25 -16.14
N LEU A 13 -9.12 -30.20 -17.47
CA LEU A 13 -7.85 -29.94 -18.15
C LEU A 13 -7.34 -28.52 -17.82
N GLU A 14 -8.20 -27.51 -17.89
CA GLU A 14 -7.86 -26.14 -17.53
C GLU A 14 -7.39 -26.04 -16.07
N ARG A 15 -8.07 -26.72 -15.15
CA ARG A 15 -7.67 -26.77 -13.74
C ARG A 15 -6.27 -27.37 -13.57
N GLN A 16 -5.98 -28.47 -14.26
CA GLN A 16 -4.66 -29.13 -14.21
C GLN A 16 -3.55 -28.21 -14.74
N GLN A 17 -3.79 -27.52 -15.85
CA GLN A 17 -2.84 -26.54 -16.39
C GLN A 17 -2.60 -25.37 -15.43
N ASN A 18 -3.65 -24.86 -14.80
CA ASN A 18 -3.54 -23.79 -13.82
C ASN A 18 -2.75 -24.23 -12.58
N ILE A 19 -2.96 -25.45 -12.08
CA ILE A 19 -2.20 -26.03 -10.96
C ILE A 19 -0.72 -26.14 -11.32
N ALA A 20 -0.39 -26.63 -12.51
CA ALA A 20 1.00 -26.73 -12.95
C ALA A 20 1.69 -25.36 -12.99
N ARG A 21 1.03 -24.34 -13.56
CA ARG A 21 1.53 -22.96 -13.57
C ARG A 21 1.69 -22.37 -12.18
N LEU A 22 0.78 -22.67 -11.24
CA LEU A 22 0.89 -22.22 -9.86
C LEU A 22 2.10 -22.85 -9.16
N LYS A 23 2.35 -24.14 -9.35
CA LYS A 23 3.50 -24.83 -8.76
C LYS A 23 4.83 -24.29 -9.24
N GLU A 24 4.91 -23.76 -10.46
CA GLU A 24 6.11 -23.14 -11.03
C GLU A 24 6.26 -21.66 -10.64
N ASN A 25 5.21 -21.03 -10.09
CA ASN A 25 5.22 -19.60 -9.80
C ASN A 25 6.07 -19.27 -8.56
N GLU A 26 7.04 -18.37 -8.72
CA GLU A 26 7.99 -17.98 -7.69
C GLU A 26 7.30 -17.46 -6.41
N LEU A 27 6.24 -16.63 -6.53
CA LEU A 27 5.52 -16.09 -5.38
C LEU A 27 4.80 -17.18 -4.59
N ILE A 28 4.26 -18.19 -5.29
CA ILE A 28 3.64 -19.36 -4.65
C ILE A 28 4.70 -20.18 -3.92
N GLN A 29 5.85 -20.41 -4.55
CA GLN A 29 6.97 -21.16 -3.92
C GLN A 29 7.47 -20.46 -2.66
N ILE A 30 7.59 -19.12 -2.69
CA ILE A 30 7.96 -18.35 -1.51
C ILE A 30 6.89 -18.50 -0.41
N PHE A 31 5.60 -18.39 -0.77
CA PHE A 31 4.48 -18.55 0.16
C PHE A 31 4.47 -19.94 0.83
N LEU A 32 4.65 -21.01 0.04
CA LEU A 32 4.73 -22.38 0.55
C LEU A 32 5.89 -22.56 1.54
N LYS A 33 7.08 -22.08 1.18
CA LYS A 33 8.28 -22.14 2.05
C LYS A 33 8.10 -21.39 3.36
N GLN A 34 7.54 -20.20 3.32
CA GLN A 34 7.32 -19.35 4.50
C GLN A 34 6.31 -19.97 5.49
N ASN A 35 5.37 -20.76 4.99
CA ASN A 35 4.33 -21.38 5.80
C ASN A 35 4.57 -22.89 6.03
N HIS A 36 5.72 -23.42 5.62
CA HIS A 36 6.08 -24.85 5.76
C HIS A 36 5.06 -25.81 5.12
N LEU A 37 4.55 -25.44 3.94
CA LEU A 37 3.55 -26.20 3.19
C LEU A 37 4.20 -27.00 2.05
N ASP A 38 3.58 -28.09 1.69
CA ASP A 38 3.98 -28.90 0.54
C ASP A 38 3.25 -28.52 -0.76
N ALA A 39 3.62 -29.18 -1.85
CA ALA A 39 3.03 -28.89 -3.16
C ALA A 39 1.57 -29.37 -3.30
N SER A 40 1.08 -30.27 -2.44
CA SER A 40 -0.32 -30.73 -2.46
C SER A 40 -1.28 -29.64 -2.04
N PHE A 41 -0.84 -28.72 -1.18
CA PHE A 41 -1.59 -27.53 -0.79
C PHE A 41 -2.07 -26.69 -1.98
N VAL A 42 -1.28 -26.64 -3.06
CA VAL A 42 -1.65 -25.94 -4.29
C VAL A 42 -2.81 -26.61 -5.00
N ASP A 43 -2.87 -27.95 -4.98
CA ASP A 43 -3.92 -28.71 -5.64
C ASP A 43 -5.29 -28.43 -5.01
N GLU A 44 -5.32 -28.32 -3.70
CA GLU A 44 -6.54 -28.05 -2.90
C GLU A 44 -6.99 -26.60 -3.00
N ASN A 45 -6.03 -25.65 -3.01
CA ASN A 45 -6.29 -24.22 -2.92
C ASN A 45 -6.08 -23.45 -4.23
N SER A 46 -6.03 -24.14 -5.38
CA SER A 46 -5.69 -23.56 -6.67
C SER A 46 -6.53 -22.35 -7.07
N GLY A 47 -7.84 -22.35 -6.78
CA GLY A 47 -8.74 -21.23 -7.07
C GLY A 47 -8.38 -19.94 -6.32
N VAL A 48 -8.16 -20.05 -5.00
CA VAL A 48 -7.80 -18.94 -4.12
C VAL A 48 -6.42 -18.37 -4.52
N LEU A 49 -5.45 -19.25 -4.75
CA LEU A 49 -4.10 -18.87 -5.16
C LEU A 49 -4.07 -18.15 -6.52
N LEU A 50 -4.86 -18.59 -7.49
CA LEU A 50 -5.03 -17.90 -8.78
C LEU A 50 -5.63 -16.51 -8.60
N GLN A 51 -6.66 -16.37 -7.79
CA GLN A 51 -7.29 -15.08 -7.51
C GLN A 51 -6.33 -14.14 -6.83
N TRP A 52 -5.58 -14.63 -5.86
CA TRP A 52 -4.54 -13.87 -5.18
C TRP A 52 -3.44 -13.37 -6.14
N LEU A 53 -2.91 -14.23 -7.04
CA LEU A 53 -1.93 -13.82 -8.05
C LEU A 53 -2.47 -12.76 -9.00
N ARG A 54 -3.74 -12.86 -9.42
CA ARG A 54 -4.40 -11.82 -10.23
C ARG A 54 -4.44 -10.49 -9.49
N SER A 55 -4.74 -10.52 -8.20
CA SER A 55 -4.73 -9.33 -7.33
C SER A 55 -3.34 -8.70 -7.23
N ILE A 56 -2.28 -9.49 -7.03
CA ILE A 56 -0.90 -9.00 -6.99
C ILE A 56 -0.51 -8.37 -8.33
N ASN A 57 -0.82 -9.03 -9.45
CA ASN A 57 -0.48 -8.52 -10.78
C ASN A 57 -1.18 -7.20 -11.08
N ALA A 58 -2.43 -7.01 -10.62
CA ALA A 58 -3.14 -5.74 -10.73
C ALA A 58 -2.45 -4.60 -9.95
N CYS A 59 -1.71 -4.92 -8.89
CA CYS A 59 -0.95 -3.94 -8.11
C CYS A 59 0.47 -3.68 -8.62
N ARG A 60 1.02 -4.55 -9.49
CA ARG A 60 2.43 -4.45 -9.92
C ARG A 60 2.78 -3.12 -10.58
N ASN A 61 1.84 -2.54 -11.36
CA ASN A 61 2.00 -1.27 -12.07
C ASN A 61 1.02 -0.21 -11.55
N CYS A 62 0.69 -0.25 -10.26
CA CYS A 62 -0.28 0.66 -9.66
C CYS A 62 0.23 2.11 -9.66
N LYS A 63 -0.58 3.03 -10.18
CA LYS A 63 -0.29 4.47 -10.26
C LYS A 63 -0.96 5.29 -9.14
N GLY A 64 -1.54 4.64 -8.14
CA GLY A 64 -2.23 5.30 -7.03
C GLY A 64 -3.68 4.90 -6.88
N LEU A 65 -4.36 5.51 -5.90
CA LEU A 65 -5.74 5.13 -5.54
C LEU A 65 -6.75 5.38 -6.68
N ASP A 66 -6.57 6.44 -7.47
CA ASP A 66 -7.51 6.79 -8.54
C ASP A 66 -7.50 5.79 -9.70
N TYR A 67 -6.40 5.08 -9.86
CA TYR A 67 -6.19 4.05 -10.88
C TYR A 67 -6.20 2.64 -10.29
N CYS A 68 -6.78 2.47 -9.10
CA CYS A 68 -6.78 1.20 -8.39
C CYS A 68 -7.67 0.17 -9.11
N ALA A 69 -7.07 -0.92 -9.58
CA ALA A 69 -7.74 -2.03 -10.25
C ALA A 69 -8.18 -3.15 -9.29
N GLN A 70 -8.04 -2.94 -7.97
CA GLN A 70 -8.49 -3.92 -6.98
C GLN A 70 -10.01 -3.88 -6.79
N LYS A 71 -10.58 -5.01 -6.38
CA LYS A 71 -12.02 -5.15 -6.09
C LYS A 71 -12.51 -4.13 -5.05
N ILE A 72 -11.66 -3.86 -4.06
CA ILE A 72 -11.88 -2.81 -3.07
C ILE A 72 -10.74 -1.80 -3.23
N ARG A 73 -11.08 -0.55 -3.56
CA ARG A 73 -10.10 0.52 -3.76
C ARG A 73 -9.19 0.67 -2.53
N GLY A 74 -7.90 0.72 -2.74
CA GLY A 74 -6.90 0.91 -1.68
C GLY A 74 -6.63 -0.32 -0.81
N LYS A 75 -7.29 -1.47 -1.09
CA LYS A 75 -7.08 -2.72 -0.35
C LYS A 75 -6.39 -3.75 -1.23
N ALA A 76 -5.30 -4.31 -0.73
CA ALA A 76 -4.61 -5.42 -1.37
C ALA A 76 -5.04 -6.74 -0.72
N THR A 77 -5.31 -7.75 -1.53
CA THR A 77 -5.61 -9.09 -1.05
C THR A 77 -4.34 -9.73 -0.48
N LYS A 78 -4.44 -10.23 0.73
CA LYS A 78 -3.40 -10.99 1.43
C LYS A 78 -3.91 -12.38 1.75
N LEU A 79 -2.99 -13.33 1.90
CA LEU A 79 -3.29 -14.69 2.32
C LEU A 79 -2.83 -14.91 3.76
N LYS A 80 -3.61 -15.65 4.52
CA LYS A 80 -3.28 -16.13 5.84
C LYS A 80 -3.79 -17.55 6.01
N ILE A 81 -2.99 -18.39 6.64
CA ILE A 81 -3.41 -19.72 7.08
C ILE A 81 -3.87 -19.58 8.53
N ASP A 82 -5.05 -20.10 8.83
CA ASP A 82 -5.56 -20.13 10.19
C ASP A 82 -4.97 -21.30 11.00
N ASP A 83 -5.27 -21.32 12.30
CA ASP A 83 -4.77 -22.36 13.21
C ASP A 83 -5.28 -23.77 12.87
N SER A 84 -6.31 -23.87 12.04
CA SER A 84 -6.88 -25.13 11.53
C SER A 84 -6.29 -25.55 10.18
N GLY A 85 -5.36 -24.77 9.61
CA GLY A 85 -4.67 -25.04 8.34
C GLY A 85 -5.42 -24.59 7.09
N PHE A 86 -6.55 -23.87 7.24
CA PHE A 86 -7.29 -23.36 6.08
C PHE A 86 -6.71 -22.06 5.55
N LEU A 87 -6.70 -21.95 4.21
CA LEU A 87 -6.27 -20.74 3.52
C LEU A 87 -7.40 -19.72 3.48
N ASN A 88 -7.15 -18.55 4.09
CA ASN A 88 -8.09 -17.45 4.12
C ASN A 88 -7.54 -16.23 3.37
N GLU A 89 -8.41 -15.57 2.61
CA GLU A 89 -8.13 -14.27 2.02
C GLU A 89 -8.57 -13.15 2.97
N TYR A 90 -7.75 -12.12 3.13
CA TYR A 90 -8.12 -10.91 3.83
C TYR A 90 -7.63 -9.66 3.09
N TYR A 91 -8.25 -8.53 3.39
CA TYR A 91 -7.92 -7.26 2.76
C TYR A 91 -7.08 -6.39 3.71
N ALA A 92 -5.92 -5.97 3.25
CA ALA A 92 -5.04 -5.04 3.95
C ALA A 92 -4.94 -3.72 3.19
N SER A 93 -4.81 -2.60 3.90
CA SER A 93 -4.56 -1.30 3.27
C SER A 93 -3.26 -1.34 2.47
N CYS A 94 -3.33 -0.92 1.20
CA CYS A 94 -2.14 -0.78 0.37
C CYS A 94 -1.32 0.46 0.79
N GLN A 95 -0.09 0.59 0.27
CA GLN A 95 0.79 1.71 0.60
C GLN A 95 0.16 3.10 0.34
N TYR A 96 -0.61 3.26 -0.73
CA TYR A 96 -1.29 4.52 -1.04
C TYR A 96 -2.43 4.83 -0.09
N GLU A 97 -3.19 3.82 0.32
CA GLU A 97 -4.24 3.95 1.32
C GLU A 97 -3.67 4.28 2.69
N GLN A 98 -2.60 3.60 3.10
CA GLN A 98 -1.90 3.89 4.37
C GLN A 98 -1.36 5.33 4.39
N LYS A 99 -0.77 5.80 3.27
CA LYS A 99 -0.30 7.18 3.16
C LYS A 99 -1.46 8.18 3.28
N ARG A 100 -2.59 7.92 2.62
CA ARG A 100 -3.80 8.74 2.73
C ARG A 100 -4.32 8.77 4.17
N ASP A 101 -4.40 7.61 4.83
CA ASP A 101 -4.88 7.52 6.21
C ASP A 101 -3.96 8.26 7.18
N GLN A 102 -2.64 8.23 6.97
CA GLN A 102 -1.68 9.01 7.74
C GLN A 102 -1.88 10.52 7.55
N GLN A 103 -2.13 10.98 6.32
CA GLN A 103 -2.42 12.38 6.02
C GLN A 103 -3.72 12.82 6.68
N LEU A 104 -4.79 12.02 6.59
CA LEU A 104 -6.07 12.31 7.26
C LEU A 104 -5.91 12.33 8.78
N ALA A 105 -5.15 11.40 9.36
CA ALA A 105 -4.86 11.39 10.79
C ALA A 105 -4.07 12.63 11.22
N HIS A 106 -3.16 13.11 10.37
CA HIS A 106 -2.46 14.37 10.62
C HIS A 106 -3.42 15.57 10.60
N GLN A 107 -4.27 15.66 9.57
CA GLN A 107 -5.28 16.72 9.45
C GLN A 107 -6.24 16.73 10.65
N SER A 108 -6.66 15.58 11.16
CA SER A 108 -7.58 15.47 12.28
C SER A 108 -7.03 16.01 13.61
N LYS A 109 -5.71 16.20 13.72
CA LYS A 109 -5.07 16.82 14.88
C LYS A 109 -5.31 18.32 14.96
N PHE A 110 -5.70 18.96 13.86
CA PHE A 110 -5.99 20.39 13.83
C PHE A 110 -7.50 20.62 14.01
N ARG A 111 -7.86 21.26 15.11
CA ARG A 111 -9.28 21.56 15.41
C ARG A 111 -9.86 22.61 14.47
N PHE A 112 -9.04 23.58 14.08
CA PHE A 112 -9.33 24.60 13.09
C PHE A 112 -8.08 24.82 12.23
N SER A 113 -8.21 24.64 10.94
CA SER A 113 -7.15 24.97 10.00
C SER A 113 -7.79 25.56 8.75
N HIS A 114 -7.28 26.71 8.31
CA HIS A 114 -7.61 27.32 7.03
C HIS A 114 -6.61 26.90 5.93
N MET A 115 -5.82 25.83 6.20
CA MET A 115 -4.86 25.29 5.23
C MET A 115 -5.61 24.59 4.09
N SER A 116 -5.14 24.78 2.87
CA SER A 116 -5.61 24.02 1.72
C SER A 116 -5.20 22.55 1.80
N LEU A 117 -5.89 21.68 1.08
CA LEU A 117 -5.49 20.25 1.03
C LEU A 117 -4.05 20.08 0.54
N ASN A 118 -3.58 20.94 -0.36
CA ASN A 118 -2.22 20.89 -0.88
C ASN A 118 -1.17 21.25 0.18
N ASP A 119 -1.50 22.15 1.11
CA ASP A 119 -0.56 22.56 2.16
C ASP A 119 -0.28 21.42 3.15
N TYR A 120 -1.22 20.47 3.33
CA TYR A 120 -0.98 19.27 4.13
C TYR A 120 -0.06 18.24 3.45
N LEU A 121 0.20 18.40 2.15
CA LEU A 121 1.09 17.51 1.39
C LEU A 121 2.54 18.00 1.38
N ILE A 122 2.80 19.18 1.95
CA ILE A 122 4.13 19.76 2.02
C ILE A 122 5.00 18.93 2.96
N ASP A 123 6.08 18.37 2.43
CA ASP A 123 7.12 17.70 3.20
C ASP A 123 8.35 18.61 3.26
N LEU A 124 8.68 19.08 4.45
CA LEU A 124 9.86 19.94 4.68
C LEU A 124 11.18 19.22 4.36
N ASN A 125 11.19 17.91 4.24
CA ASN A 125 12.37 17.15 3.82
C ASN A 125 12.52 17.05 2.28
N ASP A 126 11.55 17.55 1.52
CA ASP A 126 11.61 17.57 0.06
C ASP A 126 12.78 18.43 -0.42
N ASP A 127 13.57 17.88 -1.36
CA ASP A 127 14.74 18.57 -1.92
C ASP A 127 14.38 19.88 -2.65
N SER A 128 13.13 20.06 -3.06
CA SER A 128 12.65 21.31 -3.65
C SER A 128 12.76 22.49 -2.67
N PHE A 129 12.47 22.28 -1.37
CA PHE A 129 12.63 23.29 -0.34
C PHE A 129 14.10 23.58 -0.03
N ARG A 130 14.94 22.54 -0.01
CA ARG A 130 16.39 22.70 0.17
C ARG A 130 17.04 23.44 -0.98
N SER A 131 16.59 23.20 -2.20
CA SER A 131 17.12 23.88 -3.41
C SER A 131 16.68 25.34 -3.50
N ALA A 132 15.48 25.68 -2.99
CA ALA A 132 14.99 27.05 -2.89
C ALA A 132 15.76 27.89 -1.82
N ALA A 133 16.37 27.23 -0.84
CA ALA A 133 17.19 27.88 0.21
C ALA A 133 18.58 28.37 -0.28
N LYS A 134 18.67 28.84 -1.55
CA LYS A 134 19.91 29.36 -2.13
C LYS A 134 20.30 30.73 -1.55
N GLU A 135 19.32 31.49 -1.09
CA GLU A 135 19.59 32.74 -0.36
C GLU A 135 19.96 32.45 1.07
N LYS A 136 21.09 33.01 1.52
CA LYS A 136 21.66 32.74 2.83
C LYS A 136 20.67 32.98 3.98
N GLU A 137 19.90 34.06 3.92
CA GLU A 137 18.91 34.40 4.95
C GLU A 137 17.73 33.43 4.99
N TYR A 138 17.23 33.02 3.82
CA TYR A 138 16.17 32.01 3.71
C TYR A 138 16.65 30.64 4.22
N GLY A 139 17.87 30.25 3.86
CA GLY A 139 18.47 29.01 4.33
C GLY A 139 18.63 28.94 5.84
N LEU A 140 19.01 30.04 6.47
CA LEU A 140 19.10 30.13 7.94
C LEU A 140 17.72 30.00 8.60
N ALA A 141 16.72 30.75 8.11
CA ALA A 141 15.35 30.69 8.63
C ALA A 141 14.74 29.28 8.48
N TYR A 142 14.94 28.65 7.31
CA TYR A 142 14.50 27.28 7.05
C TYR A 142 15.15 26.28 8.01
N ASN A 143 16.48 26.26 8.12
CA ASN A 143 17.20 25.34 8.99
C ASN A 143 16.82 25.51 10.46
N GLN A 144 16.64 26.75 10.92
CA GLN A 144 16.21 27.05 12.27
C GLN A 144 14.79 26.56 12.54
N SER A 145 13.86 26.74 11.56
CA SER A 145 12.50 26.25 11.65
C SER A 145 12.44 24.72 11.73
N VAL A 146 13.16 24.03 10.86
CA VAL A 146 13.20 22.55 10.84
C VAL A 146 13.83 21.97 12.10
N SER A 147 14.93 22.57 12.60
CA SER A 147 15.61 22.10 13.81
C SER A 147 14.82 22.33 15.11
N SER A 148 13.89 23.29 15.13
CA SER A 148 13.05 23.57 16.28
C SER A 148 11.90 22.56 16.48
N ILE A 149 11.46 21.88 15.40
CA ILE A 149 10.33 20.93 15.44
C ILE A 149 10.57 19.78 16.44
N PRO A 150 11.69 19.02 16.38
CA PRO A 150 11.94 17.95 17.33
C PRO A 150 12.13 18.42 18.76
N LEU A 151 12.45 19.70 18.96
CA LEU A 151 12.62 20.32 20.28
C LEU A 151 11.32 20.86 20.88
N ASN A 152 10.19 20.74 20.19
CA ASN A 152 8.89 21.31 20.55
C ASN A 152 8.96 22.86 20.78
N GLN A 153 9.86 23.53 20.09
CA GLN A 153 10.00 24.98 20.16
C GLN A 153 9.18 25.64 19.06
N GLY A 154 8.41 26.66 19.43
CA GLY A 154 7.71 27.51 18.46
C GLY A 154 8.70 28.42 17.74
N VAL A 155 8.46 28.61 16.43
CA VAL A 155 9.21 29.57 15.60
C VAL A 155 8.28 30.68 15.17
N TYR A 156 8.71 31.93 15.37
CA TYR A 156 8.02 33.11 14.88
C TYR A 156 8.78 33.69 13.68
N LEU A 157 8.17 33.67 12.52
CA LEU A 157 8.72 34.24 11.29
C LEU A 157 8.09 35.60 11.02
N TYR A 158 8.93 36.63 10.87
CA TYR A 158 8.50 37.98 10.53
C TYR A 158 9.21 38.49 9.29
N GLY A 159 8.60 39.41 8.56
CA GLY A 159 9.16 39.99 7.35
C GLY A 159 8.08 40.68 6.52
N ASN A 160 8.46 41.23 5.38
CA ASN A 160 7.52 41.88 4.47
C ASN A 160 6.52 40.92 3.87
N PRO A 161 5.29 41.36 3.49
CA PRO A 161 4.34 40.52 2.75
C PRO A 161 5.00 39.97 1.46
N GLY A 162 4.71 38.69 1.16
CA GLY A 162 5.22 38.03 -0.04
C GLY A 162 6.63 37.42 0.09
N THR A 163 7.25 37.45 1.26
CA THR A 163 8.59 36.84 1.49
C THR A 163 8.55 35.35 1.83
N GLY A 164 7.43 34.65 1.62
CA GLY A 164 7.33 33.20 1.82
C GLY A 164 7.30 32.74 3.27
N LYS A 165 6.69 33.53 4.15
CA LYS A 165 6.53 33.19 5.61
C LYS A 165 5.41 32.21 5.84
#